data_e719c8296239ea1fb63b669b11af10f9
#
_entry.id   e719c8296239ea1fb63b669b11af10f9
#
_cell.length_a   1.000
_cell.length_b   1.000
_cell.length_c   1.000
_cell.angle_alpha   90.00
_cell.angle_beta   90.00
_cell.angle_gamma   90.00
#
_symmetry.space_group_name_H-M   'P 1'
#
loop_
_entity.id
_entity.type
_entity.pdbx_description
1 polymer ?
#
loop_
_entity_poly.entity_id
_entity_poly.type
_entity_poly.pdbx_seq_one_letter_code
_entity_poly.pdbx_strand_id
1 'polypeptide(L)'
;MGNNRQVILKIFRLDNNIYNELASEITNFQIAIAIYVSGFLFSGLAALSFLRNSLVYLEQNIGLIVGTLPAQTVNELNNLIREFQNVFDSQQLFGLLISYLITSFLSGFITVGLIYLLLTRFFRKETNFRQVGIIYGFSNIPVFLNGIIFFTNSIPLQIFLIIGTAIFTLVCLGSGLK
;
A
#
# COMPACT_ATOMS: atom_id res chain seq x y z
N MET A 1 14.29 22.36 10.41
CA MET A 1 13.94 21.23 9.52
C MET A 1 15.14 20.29 9.44
N GLY A 2 15.10 19.16 10.08
CA GLY A 2 16.12 18.12 9.95
C GLY A 2 16.19 17.67 8.49
N ASN A 3 17.38 17.30 8.04
CA ASN A 3 17.62 16.82 6.67
C ASN A 3 16.65 15.66 6.39
N ASN A 4 15.69 15.82 5.46
CA ASN A 4 14.64 14.82 5.15
C ASN A 4 15.21 13.42 4.92
N ARG A 5 16.46 13.35 4.40
CA ARG A 5 17.20 12.08 4.24
C ARG A 5 17.46 11.39 5.59
N GLN A 6 17.77 12.16 6.64
CA GLN A 6 18.02 11.59 7.98
C GLN A 6 16.73 11.08 8.60
N VAL A 7 15.62 11.77 8.41
CA VAL A 7 14.29 11.32 8.86
C VAL A 7 13.93 9.97 8.24
N ILE A 8 14.04 9.86 6.92
CA ILE A 8 13.77 8.61 6.20
C ILE A 8 14.67 7.48 6.71
N LEU A 9 15.97 7.72 6.85
CA LEU A 9 16.92 6.71 7.36
C LEU A 9 16.61 6.27 8.79
N LYS A 10 16.20 7.18 9.68
CA LYS A 10 15.80 6.85 11.05
C LYS A 10 14.52 5.99 11.06
N ILE A 11 13.54 6.28 10.19
CA ILE A 11 12.32 5.47 10.04
C ILE A 11 12.68 4.05 9.59
N PHE A 12 13.54 3.90 8.58
CA PHE A 12 13.99 2.58 8.11
C PHE A 12 14.82 1.82 9.16
N ARG A 13 15.46 2.52 10.10
CA ARG A 13 16.18 1.93 11.25
C ARG A 13 15.29 1.65 12.44
N LEU A 14 13.97 1.92 12.33
CA LEU A 14 12.99 1.74 13.41
C LEU A 14 13.35 2.52 14.68
N ASP A 15 13.91 3.73 14.53
CA ASP A 15 14.23 4.62 15.65
C ASP A 15 12.94 5.22 16.21
N ASN A 16 12.53 4.77 17.39
CA ASN A 16 11.29 5.22 18.03
C ASN A 16 11.28 6.72 18.32
N ASN A 17 12.47 7.31 18.59
CA ASN A 17 12.57 8.72 18.94
C ASN A 17 12.14 9.63 17.78
N ILE A 18 12.38 9.20 16.52
CA ILE A 18 11.99 10.01 15.37
C ILE A 18 10.47 10.19 15.29
N TYR A 19 9.69 9.18 15.66
CA TYR A 19 8.23 9.28 15.63
C TYR A 19 7.71 10.25 16.68
N ASN A 20 8.33 10.31 17.86
CA ASN A 20 8.01 11.28 18.91
C ASN A 20 8.37 12.71 18.47
N GLU A 21 9.55 12.90 17.85
CA GLU A 21 9.96 14.19 17.27
C GLU A 21 8.95 14.65 16.21
N LEU A 22 8.57 13.77 15.26
CA LEU A 22 7.61 14.07 14.20
C LEU A 22 6.22 14.37 14.74
N ALA A 23 5.76 13.61 15.75
CA ALA A 23 4.43 13.76 16.34
C ALA A 23 4.29 15.04 17.17
N SER A 24 5.40 15.63 17.65
CA SER A 24 5.39 16.89 18.41
C SER A 24 5.12 18.12 17.54
N GLU A 25 5.47 18.09 16.25
CA GLU A 25 5.32 19.22 15.35
C GLU A 25 3.97 19.20 14.59
N ILE A 26 3.24 20.34 14.67
CA ILE A 26 1.92 20.50 14.03
C ILE A 26 1.97 20.38 12.51
N THR A 27 2.99 20.93 11.91
CA THR A 27 3.19 20.97 10.46
C THR A 27 3.37 19.59 9.83
N ASN A 28 3.86 18.61 10.62
CA ASN A 28 4.09 17.25 10.13
C ASN A 28 2.80 16.49 9.83
N PHE A 29 1.64 16.93 10.33
CA PHE A 29 0.37 16.29 10.01
C PHE A 29 0.00 16.37 8.52
N GLN A 30 0.21 17.53 7.90
CA GLN A 30 -0.02 17.68 6.46
C GLN A 30 0.96 16.84 5.64
N ILE A 31 2.22 16.79 6.07
CA ILE A 31 3.24 15.97 5.43
C ILE A 31 2.88 14.47 5.57
N ALA A 32 2.43 14.04 6.73
CA ALA A 32 2.00 12.67 6.98
C ALA A 32 0.83 12.26 6.09
N ILE A 33 -0.17 13.14 5.90
CA ILE A 33 -1.29 12.92 4.96
C ILE A 33 -0.74 12.81 3.53
N ALA A 34 0.14 13.70 3.11
CA ALA A 34 0.72 13.68 1.77
C ALA A 34 1.52 12.38 1.52
N ILE A 35 2.32 11.92 2.48
CA ILE A 35 3.05 10.65 2.41
C ILE A 35 2.06 9.49 2.29
N TYR A 36 1.02 9.47 3.13
CA TYR A 36 0.01 8.42 3.11
C TYR A 36 -0.70 8.34 1.76
N VAL A 37 -1.25 9.46 1.27
CA VAL A 37 -1.97 9.52 0.00
C VAL A 37 -1.06 9.13 -1.18
N SER A 38 0.16 9.66 -1.20
CA SER A 38 1.14 9.32 -2.25
C SER A 38 1.53 7.82 -2.19
N GLY A 39 1.76 7.28 -1.00
CA GLY A 39 2.05 5.86 -0.81
C GLY A 39 0.92 4.97 -1.31
N PHE A 40 -0.33 5.35 -1.06
CA PHE A 40 -1.50 4.64 -1.59
C PHE A 40 -1.60 4.69 -3.11
N LEU A 41 -1.31 5.84 -3.72
CA LEU A 41 -1.22 5.94 -5.18
C LEU A 41 -0.19 4.96 -5.75
N PHE A 42 1.01 4.95 -5.20
CA PHE A 42 2.06 4.02 -5.60
C PHE A 42 1.64 2.57 -5.41
N SER A 43 0.98 2.25 -4.29
CA SER A 43 0.49 0.90 -4.01
C SER A 43 -0.60 0.46 -4.99
N GLY A 44 -1.54 1.35 -5.32
CA GLY A 44 -2.61 1.09 -6.29
C GLY A 44 -2.06 0.84 -7.70
N LEU A 45 -1.15 1.71 -8.14
CA LEU A 45 -0.49 1.54 -9.43
C LEU A 45 0.34 0.25 -9.46
N ALA A 46 1.06 -0.08 -8.38
CA ALA A 46 1.82 -1.32 -8.26
C ALA A 46 0.91 -2.55 -8.33
N ALA A 47 -0.25 -2.51 -7.65
CA ALA A 47 -1.24 -3.59 -7.70
C ALA A 47 -1.79 -3.78 -9.14
N LEU A 48 -2.08 -2.69 -9.85
CA LEU A 48 -2.50 -2.74 -11.25
C LEU A 48 -1.41 -3.34 -12.15
N SER A 49 -0.15 -2.93 -11.96
CA SER A 49 0.99 -3.50 -12.70
C SER A 49 1.14 -5.00 -12.43
N PHE A 50 1.05 -5.41 -11.17
CA PHE A 50 1.09 -6.82 -10.78
C PHE A 50 -0.06 -7.61 -11.42
N LEU A 51 -1.28 -7.08 -11.38
CA LEU A 51 -2.45 -7.74 -11.97
C LEU A 51 -2.28 -7.90 -13.48
N ARG A 52 -1.84 -6.85 -14.18
CA ARG A 52 -1.55 -6.91 -15.61
C ARG A 52 -0.52 -7.98 -15.95
N ASN A 53 0.61 -8.01 -15.23
CA ASN A 53 1.67 -8.99 -15.47
C ASN A 53 1.18 -10.41 -15.17
N SER A 54 0.34 -10.60 -14.15
CA SER A 54 -0.27 -11.89 -13.82
C SER A 54 -1.22 -12.38 -14.91
N LEU A 55 -2.01 -11.48 -15.50
CA LEU A 55 -2.90 -11.82 -16.62
C LEU A 55 -2.12 -12.22 -17.87
N VAL A 56 -1.05 -11.48 -18.21
CA VAL A 56 -0.16 -11.82 -19.34
C VAL A 56 0.50 -13.18 -19.09
N TYR A 57 0.96 -13.44 -17.87
CA TYR A 57 1.55 -14.73 -17.52
C TYR A 57 0.53 -15.88 -17.65
N LEU A 58 -0.70 -15.69 -17.17
CA LEU A 58 -1.78 -16.68 -17.32
C LEU A 58 -2.11 -16.93 -18.79
N GLU A 59 -2.23 -15.89 -19.60
CA GLU A 59 -2.49 -16.01 -21.03
C GLU A 59 -1.41 -16.82 -21.75
N GLN A 60 -0.13 -16.54 -21.45
CA GLN A 60 1.01 -17.27 -22.05
C GLN A 60 1.09 -18.74 -21.62
N ASN A 61 0.59 -19.06 -20.43
CA ASN A 61 0.68 -20.42 -19.86
C ASN A 61 -0.64 -21.18 -19.88
N ILE A 62 -1.71 -20.58 -20.43
CA ILE A 62 -3.04 -21.19 -20.45
C ILE A 62 -3.03 -22.54 -21.14
N GLY A 63 -2.20 -22.70 -22.19
CA GLY A 63 -2.03 -23.96 -22.91
C GLY A 63 -1.55 -25.13 -22.05
N LEU A 64 -0.77 -24.85 -20.98
CA LEU A 64 -0.32 -25.86 -20.03
C LEU A 64 -1.45 -26.32 -19.10
N ILE A 65 -2.42 -25.44 -18.83
CA ILE A 65 -3.54 -25.65 -17.92
C ILE A 65 -4.73 -26.27 -18.66
N VAL A 66 -4.92 -25.90 -19.94
CA VAL A 66 -6.06 -26.34 -20.78
C VAL A 66 -6.16 -27.85 -20.88
N GLY A 67 -5.03 -28.58 -20.89
CA GLY A 67 -5.02 -30.05 -20.93
C GLY A 67 -5.59 -30.73 -19.68
N THR A 68 -5.79 -29.99 -18.58
CA THR A 68 -6.24 -30.50 -17.29
C THR A 68 -7.62 -30.01 -16.88
N LEU A 69 -8.17 -29.02 -17.57
CA LEU A 69 -9.42 -28.36 -17.23
C LEU A 69 -10.55 -28.68 -18.25
N PRO A 70 -11.82 -28.73 -17.82
CA PRO A 70 -12.97 -28.79 -18.72
C PRO A 70 -12.99 -27.60 -19.69
N ALA A 71 -13.40 -27.82 -20.95
CA ALA A 71 -13.44 -26.80 -21.99
C ALA A 71 -14.28 -25.57 -21.58
N GLN A 72 -15.34 -25.76 -20.81
CA GLN A 72 -16.17 -24.67 -20.30
C GLN A 72 -15.35 -23.75 -19.37
N THR A 73 -14.59 -24.32 -18.42
CA THR A 73 -13.74 -23.55 -17.50
C THR A 73 -12.66 -22.76 -18.23
N VAL A 74 -12.11 -23.33 -19.30
CA VAL A 74 -11.12 -22.64 -20.15
C VAL A 74 -11.75 -21.43 -20.84
N ASN A 75 -12.95 -21.57 -21.37
CA ASN A 75 -13.68 -20.47 -22.02
C ASN A 75 -14.01 -19.35 -21.01
N GLU A 76 -14.47 -19.71 -19.80
CA GLU A 76 -14.73 -18.74 -18.73
C GLU A 76 -13.46 -17.98 -18.33
N LEU A 77 -12.33 -18.68 -18.21
CA LEU A 77 -11.04 -18.07 -17.89
C LEU A 77 -10.58 -17.10 -19.00
N ASN A 78 -10.69 -17.50 -20.25
CA ASN A 78 -10.39 -16.63 -21.40
C ASN A 78 -11.26 -15.37 -21.43
N ASN A 79 -12.55 -15.50 -21.13
CA ASN A 79 -13.47 -14.37 -21.06
C ASN A 79 -13.08 -13.43 -19.92
N LEU A 80 -12.77 -13.94 -18.73
CA LEU A 80 -12.29 -13.15 -17.60
C LEU A 80 -11.00 -12.39 -17.95
N ILE A 81 -10.02 -13.06 -18.57
CA ILE A 81 -8.76 -12.40 -18.99
C ILE A 81 -9.07 -11.23 -19.93
N ARG A 82 -9.94 -11.42 -20.95
CA ARG A 82 -10.33 -10.37 -21.89
C ARG A 82 -11.08 -9.23 -21.22
N GLU A 83 -12.01 -9.52 -20.31
CA GLU A 83 -12.73 -8.49 -19.56
C GLU A 83 -11.77 -7.63 -18.74
N PHE A 84 -10.81 -8.24 -18.04
CA PHE A 84 -9.80 -7.49 -17.31
C PHE A 84 -8.89 -6.67 -18.23
N GLN A 85 -8.44 -7.22 -19.36
CA GLN A 85 -7.64 -6.47 -20.34
C GLN A 85 -8.41 -5.24 -20.85
N ASN A 86 -9.70 -5.38 -21.16
CA ASN A 86 -10.55 -4.27 -21.59
C ASN A 86 -10.66 -3.17 -20.52
N VAL A 87 -10.67 -3.52 -19.25
CA VAL A 87 -10.67 -2.54 -18.14
C VAL A 87 -9.36 -1.74 -18.11
N PHE A 88 -8.21 -2.38 -18.36
CA PHE A 88 -6.90 -1.69 -18.40
C PHE A 88 -6.76 -0.72 -19.57
N ASP A 89 -7.43 -1.00 -20.69
CA ASP A 89 -7.34 -0.21 -21.92
C ASP A 89 -8.42 0.89 -22.00
N SER A 90 -9.32 0.98 -21.00
CA SER A 90 -10.48 1.86 -21.04
C SER A 90 -10.37 3.06 -20.07
N GLN A 91 -11.26 4.05 -20.28
CA GLN A 91 -11.46 5.16 -19.33
C GLN A 91 -11.91 4.68 -17.94
N GLN A 92 -12.35 3.43 -17.81
CA GLN A 92 -12.72 2.80 -16.54
C GLN A 92 -11.55 2.71 -15.57
N LEU A 93 -10.31 2.60 -16.06
CA LEU A 93 -9.10 2.61 -15.23
C LEU A 93 -9.00 3.87 -14.38
N PHE A 94 -9.33 5.03 -14.94
CA PHE A 94 -9.30 6.30 -14.21
C PHE A 94 -10.36 6.33 -13.11
N GLY A 95 -11.57 5.83 -13.39
CA GLY A 95 -12.63 5.68 -12.38
C GLY A 95 -12.23 4.74 -11.24
N LEU A 96 -11.57 3.61 -11.55
CA LEU A 96 -11.05 2.68 -10.56
C LEU A 96 -9.98 3.32 -9.68
N LEU A 97 -9.05 4.09 -10.26
CA LEU A 97 -8.01 4.80 -9.49
C LEU A 97 -8.61 5.83 -8.54
N ILE A 98 -9.60 6.62 -8.99
CA ILE A 98 -10.29 7.59 -8.13
C ILE A 98 -11.03 6.88 -7.01
N SER A 99 -11.79 5.83 -7.32
CA SER A 99 -12.51 5.02 -6.33
C SER A 99 -11.55 4.42 -5.30
N TYR A 100 -10.41 3.88 -5.77
CA TYR A 100 -9.35 3.36 -4.91
C TYR A 100 -8.79 4.43 -3.99
N LEU A 101 -8.52 5.64 -4.48
CA LEU A 101 -8.03 6.75 -3.67
C LEU A 101 -9.02 7.15 -2.58
N ILE A 102 -10.30 7.31 -2.93
CA ILE A 102 -11.34 7.69 -1.97
C ILE A 102 -11.48 6.62 -0.89
N THR A 103 -11.57 5.35 -1.29
CA THR A 103 -11.70 4.22 -0.37
C THR A 103 -10.49 4.10 0.55
N SER A 104 -9.28 4.30 -0.01
CA SER A 104 -8.04 4.26 0.76
C SER A 104 -7.96 5.39 1.77
N PHE A 105 -8.36 6.60 1.39
CA PHE A 105 -8.39 7.74 2.30
C PHE A 105 -9.35 7.50 3.47
N LEU A 106 -10.57 7.03 3.19
CA LEU A 106 -11.56 6.68 4.22
C LEU A 106 -11.07 5.55 5.12
N SER A 107 -10.50 4.50 4.54
CA SER A 107 -9.92 3.37 5.28
C SER A 107 -8.79 3.82 6.20
N GLY A 108 -7.89 4.69 5.73
CA GLY A 108 -6.83 5.26 6.56
C GLY A 108 -7.35 6.06 7.73
N PHE A 109 -8.38 6.88 7.51
CA PHE A 109 -9.00 7.66 8.56
C PHE A 109 -9.65 6.77 9.63
N ILE A 110 -10.37 5.73 9.20
CA ILE A 110 -10.97 4.72 10.09
C ILE A 110 -9.87 3.98 10.87
N THR A 111 -8.79 3.58 10.20
CA THR A 111 -7.66 2.88 10.83
C THR A 111 -6.99 3.73 11.90
N VAL A 112 -6.71 5.00 11.63
CA VAL A 112 -6.17 5.94 12.61
C VAL A 112 -7.13 6.11 13.81
N GLY A 113 -8.44 6.20 13.54
CA GLY A 113 -9.46 6.27 14.58
C GLY A 113 -9.49 5.04 15.48
N LEU A 114 -9.42 3.84 14.88
CA LEU A 114 -9.38 2.58 15.64
C LEU A 114 -8.09 2.47 16.49
N ILE A 115 -6.93 2.80 15.92
CA ILE A 115 -5.67 2.81 16.65
C ILE A 115 -5.73 3.80 17.82
N TYR A 116 -6.23 5.01 17.58
CA TYR A 116 -6.42 6.01 18.62
C TYR A 116 -7.31 5.51 19.76
N LEU A 117 -8.46 4.88 19.44
CA LEU A 117 -9.37 4.31 20.44
C LEU A 117 -8.70 3.17 21.22
N LEU A 118 -7.95 2.30 20.54
CA LEU A 118 -7.20 1.22 21.19
C LEU A 118 -6.16 1.78 22.16
N LEU A 119 -5.36 2.75 21.73
CA LEU A 119 -4.33 3.36 22.58
C LEU A 119 -4.92 4.04 23.81
N THR A 120 -5.98 4.83 23.65
CA THR A 120 -6.57 5.62 24.74
C THR A 120 -7.43 4.78 25.68
N ARG A 121 -8.24 3.83 25.16
CA ARG A 121 -9.19 3.05 25.96
C ARG A 121 -8.60 1.79 26.57
N PHE A 122 -7.80 1.05 25.79
CA PHE A 122 -7.24 -0.23 26.26
C PHE A 122 -5.86 -0.05 26.89
N PHE A 123 -4.98 0.71 26.24
CA PHE A 123 -3.62 0.91 26.74
C PHE A 123 -3.46 2.12 27.65
N ARG A 124 -4.50 2.95 27.80
CA ARG A 124 -4.54 4.15 28.65
C ARG A 124 -3.38 5.12 28.36
N LYS A 125 -2.90 5.16 27.09
CA LYS A 125 -1.87 6.09 26.66
C LYS A 125 -2.46 7.49 26.48
N GLU A 126 -1.74 8.49 26.97
CA GLU A 126 -2.02 9.89 26.68
C GLU A 126 -1.51 10.23 25.29
N THR A 127 -2.38 10.19 24.31
CA THR A 127 -2.11 10.54 22.92
C THR A 127 -3.33 11.23 22.33
N ASN A 128 -3.15 11.96 21.23
CA ASN A 128 -4.24 12.56 20.49
C ASN A 128 -4.33 11.97 19.06
N PHE A 129 -5.51 12.09 18.47
CA PHE A 129 -5.81 11.56 17.13
C PHE A 129 -4.78 12.01 16.07
N ARG A 130 -4.31 13.24 16.18
CA ARG A 130 -3.35 13.81 15.25
C ARG A 130 -1.96 13.18 15.37
N GLN A 131 -1.47 12.95 16.60
CA GLN A 131 -0.18 12.26 16.82
C GLN A 131 -0.23 10.86 16.22
N VAL A 132 -1.31 10.12 16.43
CA VAL A 132 -1.51 8.81 15.81
C VAL A 132 -1.54 8.92 14.28
N GLY A 133 -2.19 9.93 13.72
CA GLY A 133 -2.23 10.20 12.28
C GLY A 133 -0.86 10.51 11.70
N ILE A 134 -0.02 11.27 12.40
CA ILE A 134 1.37 11.56 12.00
C ILE A 134 2.18 10.26 11.97
N ILE A 135 2.16 9.49 13.05
CA ILE A 135 2.87 8.21 13.15
C ILE A 135 2.43 7.27 12.03
N TYR A 136 1.11 7.13 11.83
CA TYR A 136 0.53 6.29 10.79
C TYR A 136 0.98 6.72 9.38
N GLY A 137 0.94 8.02 9.08
CA GLY A 137 1.35 8.55 7.78
C GLY A 137 2.83 8.28 7.49
N PHE A 138 3.73 8.59 8.43
CA PHE A 138 5.16 8.36 8.26
C PHE A 138 5.52 6.87 8.23
N SER A 139 4.76 6.01 8.91
CA SER A 139 4.94 4.55 8.85
C SER A 139 4.66 3.96 7.46
N ASN A 140 4.00 4.71 6.56
CA ASN A 140 3.75 4.31 5.18
C ASN A 140 4.91 4.62 4.21
N ILE A 141 6.01 5.23 4.67
CA ILE A 141 7.19 5.48 3.82
C ILE A 141 7.70 4.22 3.11
N PRO A 142 7.77 3.02 3.73
CA PRO A 142 8.20 1.81 3.04
C PRO A 142 7.36 1.45 1.81
N VAL A 143 6.10 1.87 1.75
CA VAL A 143 5.19 1.61 0.63
C VAL A 143 5.72 2.15 -0.71
N PHE A 144 6.54 3.21 -0.69
CA PHE A 144 7.18 3.74 -1.89
C PHE A 144 8.12 2.74 -2.58
N LEU A 145 8.61 1.72 -1.85
CA LEU A 145 9.39 0.63 -2.45
C LEU A 145 8.57 -0.19 -3.46
N ASN A 146 7.24 -0.16 -3.36
CA ASN A 146 6.36 -0.76 -4.36
C ASN A 146 6.54 -0.11 -5.76
N GLY A 147 7.12 1.09 -5.85
CA GLY A 147 7.50 1.69 -7.13
C GLY A 147 8.47 0.83 -7.95
N ILE A 148 9.25 -0.05 -7.31
CA ILE A 148 10.15 -1.00 -7.99
C ILE A 148 9.36 -2.00 -8.84
N ILE A 149 8.10 -2.29 -8.48
CA ILE A 149 7.22 -3.22 -9.20
C ILE A 149 7.03 -2.81 -10.66
N PHE A 150 7.05 -1.50 -10.96
CA PHE A 150 6.94 -1.00 -12.34
C PHE A 150 8.10 -1.38 -13.23
N PHE A 151 9.26 -1.66 -12.65
CA PHE A 151 10.49 -1.96 -13.37
C PHE A 151 10.79 -3.46 -13.48
N THR A 152 9.89 -4.30 -12.97
CA THR A 152 10.07 -5.75 -13.01
C THR A 152 8.82 -6.46 -13.51
N ASN A 153 9.00 -7.47 -14.37
CA ASN A 153 7.95 -8.38 -14.84
C ASN A 153 7.96 -9.71 -14.06
N SER A 154 8.86 -9.85 -13.09
CA SER A 154 8.96 -11.07 -12.28
C SER A 154 7.86 -11.11 -11.23
N ILE A 155 6.82 -11.92 -11.44
CA ILE A 155 5.70 -12.09 -10.50
C ILE A 155 6.18 -12.46 -9.08
N PRO A 156 7.10 -13.43 -8.89
CA PRO A 156 7.60 -13.74 -7.55
C PRO A 156 8.24 -12.55 -6.85
N LEU A 157 9.01 -11.72 -7.58
CA LEU A 157 9.63 -10.53 -7.03
C LEU A 157 8.58 -9.46 -6.68
N GLN A 158 7.56 -9.29 -7.51
CA GLN A 158 6.44 -8.38 -7.23
C GLN A 158 5.68 -8.80 -5.97
N ILE A 159 5.37 -10.09 -5.80
CA ILE A 159 4.74 -10.63 -4.59
C ILE A 159 5.62 -10.36 -3.37
N PHE A 160 6.92 -10.65 -3.47
CA PHE A 160 7.87 -10.41 -2.38
C PHE A 160 7.91 -8.93 -1.97
N LEU A 161 7.91 -8.00 -2.92
CA LEU A 161 7.89 -6.57 -2.65
C LEU A 161 6.59 -6.14 -1.97
N ILE A 162 5.42 -6.57 -2.47
CA ILE A 162 4.12 -6.22 -1.89
C ILE A 162 4.02 -6.71 -0.44
N ILE A 163 4.34 -7.97 -0.19
CA ILE A 163 4.26 -8.56 1.15
C ILE A 163 5.32 -7.93 2.06
N GLY A 164 6.55 -7.79 1.57
CA GLY A 164 7.67 -7.23 2.33
C GLY A 164 7.40 -5.79 2.75
N THR A 165 6.88 -4.94 1.86
CA THR A 165 6.53 -3.56 2.20
C THR A 165 5.36 -3.48 3.18
N ALA A 166 4.35 -4.35 3.04
CA ALA A 166 3.22 -4.40 3.98
C ALA A 166 3.69 -4.78 5.40
N ILE A 167 4.49 -5.84 5.53
CA ILE A 167 5.06 -6.25 6.82
C ILE A 167 5.92 -5.14 7.41
N PHE A 168 6.80 -4.52 6.60
CA PHE A 168 7.70 -3.48 7.07
C PHE A 168 6.93 -2.22 7.51
N THR A 169 5.86 -1.85 6.82
CA THR A 169 4.97 -0.76 7.23
C THR A 169 4.34 -1.05 8.60
N LEU A 170 3.88 -2.27 8.84
CA LEU A 170 3.34 -2.68 10.14
C LEU A 170 4.40 -2.62 11.26
N VAL A 171 5.64 -3.03 10.97
CA VAL A 171 6.76 -2.94 11.93
C VAL A 171 7.09 -1.48 12.22
N CYS A 172 7.14 -0.60 11.22
CA CYS A 172 7.32 0.85 11.40
C CYS A 172 6.22 1.44 12.27
N LEU A 173 4.95 1.08 12.00
CA LEU A 173 3.82 1.53 12.80
C LEU A 173 3.93 1.07 14.26
N GLY A 174 4.22 -0.21 14.49
CA GLY A 174 4.42 -0.76 15.83
C GLY A 174 5.57 -0.11 16.58
N SER A 175 6.65 0.29 15.87
CA SER A 175 7.77 1.04 16.42
C SER A 175 7.36 2.45 16.85
N GLY A 176 6.56 3.14 16.02
CA GLY A 176 6.11 4.50 16.31
C GLY A 176 5.04 4.59 17.42
N LEU A 177 4.34 3.49 17.71
CA LEU A 177 3.30 3.46 18.74
C LEU A 177 3.81 3.03 20.14
N LYS A 178 5.06 2.64 20.27
CA LYS A 178 5.71 2.35 21.57
C LYS A 178 5.96 3.61 22.37
#